data_869be3bdc9dfba5f245cb2de6e653507
#
_entry.id   869be3bdc9dfba5f245cb2de6e653507
#
_cell.length_a   1.000
_cell.length_b   1.000
_cell.length_c   1.000
_cell.angle_alpha   90.00
_cell.angle_beta   90.00
_cell.angle_gamma   90.00
#
_symmetry.space_group_name_H-M   'P 1'
#
loop_
_entity.id
_entity.type
_entity.pdbx_description
1 polymer ?
#
loop_
_entity_poly.entity_id
_entity_poly.type
_entity_poly.pdbx_seq_one_letter_code
_entity_poly.pdbx_strand_id
1 'polypeptide(L)'
;KRQRFSMITDKDTTMIAARNLGKRVPTAAGTLEILSAIDLEIGARESVAVVGVSGSGKSTLLGLLAGLDLPSEGEVWLSGQRLNDMDEDGRARVRGASVGFVFQSFQLLAGLTALENVMLPLELAGEQDARAHATDLLERVGQAERLQHYPKQLSGGEQQRVAIARAFATEPAVLFADEPTGNLDRHTGERIIDLLFDLNRDKGTTLVLVTHDEQLAGRCERLVRLESGRVVADSRTAEPA
;
A
#
# COMPACT_ATOMS: atom_id res chain seq x y z
N LYS A 1 -13.11 -24.00 -36.58
CA LYS A 1 -12.31 -22.75 -36.41
C LYS A 1 -12.24 -22.48 -34.90
N ARG A 2 -11.11 -22.84 -34.28
CA ARG A 2 -10.80 -22.48 -32.87
C ARG A 2 -10.29 -21.03 -32.88
N GLN A 3 -11.07 -20.11 -32.32
CA GLN A 3 -10.58 -18.77 -32.00
C GLN A 3 -9.45 -18.92 -30.98
N ARG A 4 -8.26 -18.49 -31.38
CA ARG A 4 -7.16 -18.22 -30.43
C ARG A 4 -7.57 -17.02 -29.59
N PHE A 5 -7.96 -17.25 -28.35
CA PHE A 5 -7.92 -16.20 -27.34
C PHE A 5 -6.44 -15.83 -27.16
N SER A 6 -6.08 -14.64 -27.63
CA SER A 6 -4.84 -13.99 -27.27
C SER A 6 -4.85 -13.83 -25.74
N MET A 7 -3.89 -14.45 -25.05
CA MET A 7 -3.61 -14.13 -23.66
C MET A 7 -3.14 -12.67 -23.66
N ILE A 8 -4.04 -11.74 -23.32
CA ILE A 8 -3.69 -10.41 -22.85
C ILE A 8 -2.88 -10.67 -21.59
N THR A 9 -1.60 -10.35 -21.60
CA THR A 9 -0.78 -10.45 -20.41
C THR A 9 -1.35 -9.47 -19.40
N ASP A 10 -1.70 -9.95 -18.22
CA ASP A 10 -2.38 -9.26 -17.10
C ASP A 10 -1.69 -7.94 -16.66
N LYS A 11 -0.45 -7.69 -17.11
CA LYS A 11 0.33 -6.46 -16.90
C LYS A 11 -0.18 -5.23 -17.68
N ASP A 12 -1.05 -5.40 -18.68
CA ASP A 12 -1.58 -4.27 -19.49
C ASP A 12 -2.81 -3.59 -18.85
N THR A 13 -3.28 -4.08 -17.71
CA THR A 13 -4.44 -3.49 -17.01
C THR A 13 -3.97 -2.43 -16.03
N THR A 14 -4.37 -1.16 -16.26
CA THR A 14 -4.11 -0.07 -15.32
C THR A 14 -4.84 -0.31 -14.00
N MET A 15 -4.09 -0.44 -12.90
CA MET A 15 -4.62 -0.67 -11.57
C MET A 15 -4.90 0.65 -10.84
N ILE A 16 -4.00 1.62 -10.99
CA ILE A 16 -4.11 2.95 -10.41
C ILE A 16 -3.85 3.97 -11.51
N ALA A 17 -4.69 5.00 -11.60
CA ALA A 17 -4.43 6.16 -12.45
C ALA A 17 -4.72 7.46 -11.71
N ALA A 18 -3.81 8.42 -11.86
CA ALA A 18 -3.99 9.81 -11.45
C ALA A 18 -3.78 10.70 -12.66
N ARG A 19 -4.68 11.67 -12.88
CA ARG A 19 -4.61 12.61 -14.01
C ARG A 19 -4.74 14.03 -13.51
N ASN A 20 -3.74 14.83 -13.80
CA ASN A 20 -3.62 16.23 -13.37
C ASN A 20 -3.94 16.41 -11.88
N LEU A 21 -3.49 15.47 -11.05
CA LEU A 21 -3.83 15.39 -9.64
C LEU A 21 -3.15 16.51 -8.87
N GLY A 22 -3.93 17.26 -8.10
CA GLY A 22 -3.45 18.30 -7.21
C GLY A 22 -4.12 18.28 -5.84
N LYS A 23 -3.36 18.71 -4.82
CA LYS A 23 -3.87 18.84 -3.45
C LYS A 23 -3.46 20.16 -2.86
N ARG A 24 -4.46 20.93 -2.41
CA ARG A 24 -4.30 22.18 -1.67
C ARG A 24 -5.01 22.09 -0.34
N VAL A 25 -4.42 22.63 0.69
CA VAL A 25 -5.02 22.71 2.02
C VAL A 25 -5.01 24.16 2.52
N PRO A 26 -6.09 24.64 3.15
CA PRO A 26 -6.11 25.95 3.78
C PRO A 26 -5.23 25.92 5.02
N THR A 27 -4.44 26.99 5.21
CA THR A 27 -3.63 27.21 6.41
C THR A 27 -3.87 28.62 6.95
N ALA A 28 -3.41 28.91 8.17
CA ALA A 28 -3.52 30.26 8.73
C ALA A 28 -2.77 31.33 7.91
N ALA A 29 -1.74 30.92 7.13
CA ALA A 29 -0.93 31.79 6.29
C ALA A 29 -1.42 31.86 4.83
N GLY A 30 -2.51 31.19 4.48
CA GLY A 30 -3.03 31.10 3.11
C GLY A 30 -3.23 29.65 2.65
N THR A 31 -3.23 29.42 1.35
CA THR A 31 -3.38 28.09 0.77
C THR A 31 -2.00 27.46 0.52
N LEU A 32 -1.77 26.28 1.10
CA LEU A 32 -0.58 25.48 0.86
C LEU A 32 -0.88 24.46 -0.27
N GLU A 33 -0.12 24.51 -1.36
CA GLU A 33 -0.13 23.50 -2.40
C GLU A 33 0.82 22.35 -1.99
N ILE A 34 0.26 21.15 -1.81
CA ILE A 34 1.02 19.96 -1.40
C ILE A 34 1.41 19.15 -2.64
N LEU A 35 0.49 19.00 -3.60
CA LEU A 35 0.71 18.30 -4.86
C LEU A 35 0.17 19.14 -6.01
N SER A 36 0.84 19.08 -7.16
CA SER A 36 0.50 19.86 -8.35
C SER A 36 0.78 19.07 -9.62
N ALA A 37 -0.24 18.95 -10.46
CA ALA A 37 -0.17 18.36 -11.81
C ALA A 37 0.53 16.99 -11.83
N ILE A 38 0.09 16.06 -10.97
CA ILE A 38 0.60 14.69 -10.97
C ILE A 38 -0.18 13.86 -12.01
N ASP A 39 0.56 13.33 -12.98
CA ASP A 39 0.08 12.30 -13.90
C ASP A 39 0.86 11.01 -13.62
N LEU A 40 0.15 9.93 -13.28
CA LEU A 40 0.74 8.66 -12.90
C LEU A 40 -0.22 7.52 -13.24
N GLU A 41 0.30 6.50 -13.94
CA GLU A 41 -0.43 5.24 -14.19
C GLU A 41 0.42 4.08 -13.67
N ILE A 42 -0.18 3.17 -12.90
CA ILE A 42 0.46 1.98 -12.34
C ILE A 42 -0.31 0.76 -12.83
N GLY A 43 0.41 -0.16 -13.45
CA GLY A 43 -0.14 -1.41 -13.97
C GLY A 43 -0.42 -2.45 -12.89
N ALA A 44 -1.22 -3.45 -13.23
CA ALA A 44 -1.44 -4.60 -12.36
C ALA A 44 -0.13 -5.36 -12.14
N ARG A 45 0.11 -5.79 -10.89
CA ARG A 45 1.30 -6.54 -10.47
C ARG A 45 2.62 -5.76 -10.62
N GLU A 46 2.58 -4.47 -10.87
CA GLU A 46 3.75 -3.61 -10.91
C GLU A 46 4.16 -3.25 -9.48
N SER A 47 5.47 -3.20 -9.20
CA SER A 47 6.01 -2.63 -7.97
C SER A 47 6.63 -1.27 -8.26
N VAL A 48 6.11 -0.23 -7.61
CA VAL A 48 6.50 1.16 -7.80
C VAL A 48 6.97 1.76 -6.48
N ALA A 49 8.19 2.30 -6.46
CA ALA A 49 8.68 3.09 -5.35
C ALA A 49 8.45 4.57 -5.61
N VAL A 50 7.82 5.27 -4.67
CA VAL A 50 7.71 6.73 -4.64
C VAL A 50 8.75 7.27 -3.66
N VAL A 51 9.76 7.96 -4.18
CA VAL A 51 10.87 8.50 -3.39
C VAL A 51 10.86 10.02 -3.40
N GLY A 52 11.48 10.63 -2.39
CA GLY A 52 11.63 12.07 -2.26
C GLY A 52 11.95 12.47 -0.83
N VAL A 53 12.40 13.72 -0.65
CA VAL A 53 12.70 14.25 0.69
C VAL A 53 11.46 14.31 1.60
N SER A 54 11.69 14.42 2.91
CA SER A 54 10.58 14.64 3.84
C SER A 54 9.80 15.90 3.46
N GLY A 55 8.47 15.84 3.51
CA GLY A 55 7.61 16.97 3.12
C GLY A 55 7.39 17.14 1.60
N SER A 56 7.93 16.26 0.74
CA SER A 56 7.71 16.35 -0.72
C SER A 56 6.29 15.98 -1.18
N GLY A 57 5.42 15.50 -0.29
CA GLY A 57 4.03 15.14 -0.59
C GLY A 57 3.77 13.64 -0.77
N LYS A 58 4.74 12.75 -0.50
CA LYS A 58 4.64 11.30 -0.75
C LYS A 58 3.45 10.64 -0.04
N SER A 59 3.31 10.82 1.27
CA SER A 59 2.19 10.24 2.04
C SER A 59 0.84 10.84 1.63
N THR A 60 0.83 12.12 1.21
CA THR A 60 -0.38 12.76 0.65
C THR A 60 -0.74 12.12 -0.68
N LEU A 61 0.23 11.91 -1.58
CA LEU A 61 0.00 11.22 -2.85
C LEU A 61 -0.55 9.81 -2.61
N LEU A 62 0.09 9.03 -1.73
CA LEU A 62 -0.38 7.70 -1.35
C LEU A 62 -1.83 7.74 -0.84
N GLY A 63 -2.16 8.67 0.06
CA GLY A 63 -3.51 8.82 0.60
C GLY A 63 -4.57 9.14 -0.47
N LEU A 64 -4.22 9.95 -1.47
CA LEU A 64 -5.12 10.25 -2.60
C LEU A 64 -5.29 9.03 -3.53
N LEU A 65 -4.20 8.35 -3.89
CA LEU A 65 -4.23 7.16 -4.74
C LEU A 65 -5.03 6.02 -4.09
N ALA A 66 -4.98 5.93 -2.77
CA ALA A 66 -5.72 4.93 -1.99
C ALA A 66 -7.17 5.35 -1.66
N GLY A 67 -7.58 6.56 -2.03
CA GLY A 67 -8.92 7.08 -1.73
C GLY A 67 -9.17 7.36 -0.24
N LEU A 68 -8.12 7.57 0.56
CA LEU A 68 -8.23 8.02 1.96
C LEU A 68 -8.61 9.49 2.06
N ASP A 69 -8.28 10.26 1.01
CA ASP A 69 -8.62 11.68 0.89
C ASP A 69 -8.99 11.98 -0.57
N LEU A 70 -9.58 13.13 -0.83
CA LEU A 70 -9.92 13.59 -2.16
C LEU A 70 -8.94 14.63 -2.67
N PRO A 71 -8.62 14.62 -3.97
CA PRO A 71 -7.83 15.67 -4.60
C PRO A 71 -8.60 16.99 -4.61
N SER A 72 -7.88 18.10 -4.61
CA SER A 72 -8.44 19.44 -4.84
C SER A 72 -8.69 19.72 -6.32
N GLU A 73 -7.95 19.04 -7.20
CA GLU A 73 -8.10 19.08 -8.66
C GLU A 73 -7.60 17.77 -9.27
N GLY A 74 -8.03 17.48 -10.50
CA GLY A 74 -7.68 16.25 -11.19
C GLY A 74 -8.53 15.06 -10.76
N GLU A 75 -8.11 13.87 -11.14
CA GLU A 75 -8.90 12.64 -11.03
C GLU A 75 -8.03 11.47 -10.57
N VAL A 76 -8.67 10.54 -9.81
CA VAL A 76 -8.03 9.29 -9.36
C VAL A 76 -8.94 8.11 -9.68
N TRP A 77 -8.34 7.06 -10.25
CA TRP A 77 -8.95 5.75 -10.43
C TRP A 77 -8.19 4.68 -9.65
N LEU A 78 -8.92 3.77 -9.05
CA LEU A 78 -8.39 2.59 -8.37
C LEU A 78 -9.20 1.36 -8.78
N SER A 79 -8.52 0.32 -9.27
CA SER A 79 -9.17 -0.90 -9.76
C SER A 79 -10.29 -0.61 -10.77
N GLY A 80 -10.04 0.31 -11.70
CA GLY A 80 -11.00 0.73 -12.75
C GLY A 80 -12.15 1.62 -12.26
N GLN A 81 -12.20 2.00 -11.00
CA GLN A 81 -13.25 2.83 -10.40
C GLN A 81 -12.76 4.25 -10.15
N ARG A 82 -13.51 5.26 -10.62
CA ARG A 82 -13.20 6.68 -10.38
C ARG A 82 -13.59 7.08 -8.97
N LEU A 83 -12.61 7.38 -8.13
CA LEU A 83 -12.83 7.68 -6.72
C LEU A 83 -13.49 9.03 -6.47
N ASN A 84 -13.30 9.98 -7.38
CA ASN A 84 -13.88 11.34 -7.27
C ASN A 84 -15.42 11.35 -7.23
N ASP A 85 -16.05 10.39 -7.88
CA ASP A 85 -17.53 10.33 -8.02
C ASP A 85 -18.20 9.62 -6.83
N MET A 86 -17.41 9.14 -5.87
CA MET A 86 -17.86 8.35 -4.73
C MET A 86 -17.96 9.19 -3.46
N ASP A 87 -18.97 8.90 -2.66
CA ASP A 87 -19.02 9.30 -1.25
C ASP A 87 -17.98 8.49 -0.42
N GLU A 88 -17.85 8.82 0.87
CA GLU A 88 -16.88 8.11 1.74
C GLU A 88 -17.20 6.62 1.87
N ASP A 89 -18.46 6.25 1.97
CA ASP A 89 -18.87 4.85 2.05
C ASP A 89 -18.54 4.09 0.77
N GLY A 90 -18.66 4.73 -0.39
CA GLY A 90 -18.23 4.18 -1.68
C GLY A 90 -16.74 3.93 -1.73
N ARG A 91 -15.93 4.93 -1.36
CA ARG A 91 -14.46 4.78 -1.29
C ARG A 91 -14.04 3.74 -0.26
N ALA A 92 -14.68 3.71 0.93
CA ALA A 92 -14.41 2.70 1.95
C ALA A 92 -14.66 1.27 1.44
N ARG A 93 -15.73 1.06 0.66
CA ARG A 93 -16.00 -0.26 0.03
C ARG A 93 -14.92 -0.65 -0.98
N VAL A 94 -14.46 0.30 -1.81
CA VAL A 94 -13.37 0.05 -2.76
C VAL A 94 -12.07 -0.30 -2.02
N ARG A 95 -11.73 0.48 -0.97
CA ARG A 95 -10.56 0.18 -0.11
C ARG A 95 -10.66 -1.20 0.51
N GLY A 96 -11.79 -1.51 1.15
CA GLY A 96 -12.00 -2.80 1.82
C GLY A 96 -11.91 -4.01 0.88
N ALA A 97 -12.32 -3.84 -0.38
CA ALA A 97 -12.30 -4.91 -1.38
C ALA A 97 -10.96 -5.07 -2.11
N SER A 98 -10.14 -3.99 -2.21
CA SER A 98 -9.02 -3.98 -3.16
C SER A 98 -7.68 -3.54 -2.56
N VAL A 99 -7.67 -2.97 -1.34
CA VAL A 99 -6.49 -2.28 -0.81
C VAL A 99 -6.02 -2.87 0.52
N GLY A 100 -4.72 -3.15 0.61
CA GLY A 100 -4.02 -3.38 1.86
C GLY A 100 -3.11 -2.18 2.20
N PHE A 101 -2.90 -1.95 3.50
CA PHE A 101 -2.02 -0.89 3.99
C PHE A 101 -0.99 -1.40 4.98
N VAL A 102 0.26 -0.97 4.79
CA VAL A 102 1.36 -1.13 5.74
C VAL A 102 1.92 0.26 6.06
N PHE A 103 1.90 0.66 7.33
CA PHE A 103 2.34 1.98 7.78
C PHE A 103 3.60 1.90 8.64
N GLN A 104 4.34 2.98 8.70
CA GLN A 104 5.51 3.15 9.57
C GLN A 104 5.19 2.92 11.06
N SER A 105 4.03 3.38 11.53
CA SER A 105 3.59 3.26 12.92
C SER A 105 2.72 2.02 13.20
N PHE A 106 2.78 1.00 12.31
CA PHE A 106 2.07 -0.28 12.37
C PHE A 106 0.53 -0.14 12.35
N GLN A 107 -0.03 0.85 13.01
CA GLN A 107 -1.46 1.16 13.15
C GLN A 107 -2.31 -0.05 13.56
N LEU A 108 -1.78 -0.89 14.47
CA LEU A 108 -2.55 -1.95 15.08
C LEU A 108 -3.56 -1.38 16.08
N LEU A 109 -4.73 -1.99 16.14
CA LEU A 109 -5.75 -1.66 17.11
C LEU A 109 -5.33 -2.17 18.49
N ALA A 110 -5.03 -1.25 19.40
CA ALA A 110 -4.43 -1.55 20.71
C ALA A 110 -5.31 -2.43 21.62
N GLY A 111 -6.63 -2.39 21.41
CA GLY A 111 -7.60 -3.18 22.15
C GLY A 111 -7.83 -4.61 21.60
N LEU A 112 -7.19 -4.96 20.48
CA LEU A 112 -7.27 -6.25 19.82
C LEU A 112 -5.93 -6.99 19.91
N THR A 113 -5.99 -8.32 20.03
CA THR A 113 -4.82 -9.20 19.94
C THR A 113 -4.24 -9.20 18.51
N ALA A 114 -3.07 -9.81 18.32
CA ALA A 114 -2.49 -10.00 16.98
C ALA A 114 -3.46 -10.75 16.04
N LEU A 115 -4.07 -11.83 16.55
CA LEU A 115 -5.05 -12.60 15.80
C LEU A 115 -6.27 -11.76 15.41
N GLU A 116 -6.87 -11.04 16.35
CA GLU A 116 -8.04 -10.20 16.11
C GLU A 116 -7.74 -9.02 15.16
N ASN A 117 -6.54 -8.45 15.21
CA ASN A 117 -6.11 -7.43 14.25
C ASN A 117 -6.10 -7.97 12.80
N VAL A 118 -5.69 -9.22 12.59
CA VAL A 118 -5.67 -9.85 11.25
C VAL A 118 -7.05 -10.40 10.86
N MET A 119 -7.86 -10.86 11.83
CA MET A 119 -9.23 -11.31 11.59
C MET A 119 -10.16 -10.18 11.14
N LEU A 120 -10.00 -8.99 11.70
CA LEU A 120 -10.94 -7.88 11.50
C LEU A 120 -11.28 -7.59 10.03
N PRO A 121 -10.29 -7.40 9.12
CA PRO A 121 -10.62 -7.18 7.71
C PRO A 121 -11.32 -8.38 7.05
N LEU A 122 -11.02 -9.61 7.45
CA LEU A 122 -11.70 -10.82 6.97
C LEU A 122 -13.17 -10.86 7.42
N GLU A 123 -13.43 -10.55 8.68
CA GLU A 123 -14.79 -10.49 9.23
C GLU A 123 -15.62 -9.40 8.56
N LEU A 124 -15.02 -8.22 8.31
CA LEU A 124 -15.68 -7.13 7.58
C LEU A 124 -15.96 -7.50 6.12
N ALA A 125 -15.14 -8.36 5.51
CA ALA A 125 -15.37 -8.92 4.17
C ALA A 125 -16.40 -10.05 4.15
N GLY A 126 -16.87 -10.52 5.33
CA GLY A 126 -17.83 -11.61 5.45
C GLY A 126 -17.23 -13.01 5.32
N GLU A 127 -15.92 -13.17 5.52
CA GLU A 127 -15.23 -14.46 5.49
C GLU A 127 -15.68 -15.36 6.64
N GLN A 128 -16.16 -16.57 6.31
CA GLN A 128 -16.70 -17.49 7.32
C GLN A 128 -15.62 -18.13 8.21
N ASP A 129 -14.43 -18.38 7.63
CA ASP A 129 -13.29 -19.00 8.31
C ASP A 129 -12.20 -17.98 8.69
N ALA A 130 -12.58 -16.72 8.99
CA ALA A 130 -11.68 -15.62 9.29
C ALA A 130 -10.59 -15.97 10.31
N ARG A 131 -10.93 -16.75 11.36
CA ARG A 131 -9.97 -17.16 12.38
C ARG A 131 -8.91 -18.12 11.84
N ALA A 132 -9.30 -19.12 11.08
CA ALA A 132 -8.35 -20.09 10.50
C ALA A 132 -7.43 -19.40 9.51
N HIS A 133 -7.98 -18.55 8.64
CA HIS A 133 -7.25 -17.79 7.65
C HIS A 133 -6.25 -16.80 8.31
N ALA A 134 -6.69 -16.06 9.33
CA ALA A 134 -5.81 -15.16 10.08
C ALA A 134 -4.68 -15.90 10.82
N THR A 135 -4.97 -17.11 11.35
CA THR A 135 -3.97 -17.94 12.01
C THR A 135 -2.89 -18.38 11.01
N ASP A 136 -3.28 -18.89 9.84
CA ASP A 136 -2.36 -19.31 8.78
C ASP A 136 -1.45 -18.12 8.34
N LEU A 137 -2.02 -16.93 8.13
CA LEU A 137 -1.24 -15.75 7.79
C LEU A 137 -0.23 -15.35 8.88
N LEU A 138 -0.64 -15.42 10.16
CA LEU A 138 0.25 -15.12 11.27
C LEU A 138 1.37 -16.15 11.40
N GLU A 139 1.10 -17.42 11.11
CA GLU A 139 2.13 -18.46 11.05
C GLU A 139 3.13 -18.17 9.89
N ARG A 140 2.64 -17.84 8.72
CA ARG A 140 3.46 -17.46 7.55
C ARG A 140 4.39 -16.28 7.81
N VAL A 141 3.96 -15.30 8.61
CA VAL A 141 4.81 -14.16 9.00
C VAL A 141 5.63 -14.43 10.25
N GLY A 142 5.64 -15.67 10.77
CA GLY A 142 6.42 -16.10 11.94
C GLY A 142 5.89 -15.55 13.26
N GLN A 143 4.56 -15.45 13.41
CA GLN A 143 3.88 -14.96 14.61
C GLN A 143 2.95 -16.00 15.26
N ALA A 144 3.16 -17.30 15.00
CA ALA A 144 2.38 -18.40 15.57
C ALA A 144 2.29 -18.34 17.11
N GLU A 145 3.40 -17.99 17.78
CA GLU A 145 3.51 -17.90 19.25
C GLU A 145 2.90 -16.59 19.82
N ARG A 146 2.42 -15.69 18.96
CA ARG A 146 1.99 -14.33 19.32
C ARG A 146 0.49 -14.06 19.12
N LEU A 147 -0.29 -15.06 18.72
CA LEU A 147 -1.71 -14.89 18.35
C LEU A 147 -2.53 -14.13 19.39
N GLN A 148 -2.31 -14.41 20.67
CA GLN A 148 -3.06 -13.83 21.79
C GLN A 148 -2.40 -12.59 22.42
N HIS A 149 -1.27 -12.12 21.86
CA HIS A 149 -0.58 -10.94 22.39
C HIS A 149 -1.23 -9.66 21.86
N TYR A 150 -1.38 -8.69 22.75
CA TYR A 150 -1.79 -7.32 22.39
C TYR A 150 -0.60 -6.54 21.81
N PRO A 151 -0.81 -5.49 21.00
CA PRO A 151 0.27 -4.72 20.39
C PRO A 151 1.33 -4.24 21.38
N LYS A 152 0.95 -3.80 22.58
CA LYS A 152 1.87 -3.35 23.63
C LYS A 152 2.83 -4.44 24.16
N GLN A 153 2.53 -5.71 23.89
CA GLN A 153 3.34 -6.86 24.30
C GLN A 153 4.28 -7.34 23.19
N LEU A 154 4.18 -6.74 22.01
CA LEU A 154 4.94 -7.09 20.82
C LEU A 154 6.08 -6.08 20.61
N SER A 155 7.24 -6.57 20.19
CA SER A 155 8.33 -5.72 19.68
C SER A 155 7.90 -5.00 18.38
N GLY A 156 8.62 -3.94 17.97
CA GLY A 156 8.31 -3.24 16.74
C GLY A 156 8.30 -4.14 15.51
N GLY A 157 9.28 -5.06 15.40
CA GLY A 157 9.32 -6.02 14.30
C GLY A 157 8.16 -7.03 14.32
N GLU A 158 7.73 -7.49 15.51
CA GLU A 158 6.54 -8.36 15.65
C GLU A 158 5.26 -7.60 15.27
N GLN A 159 5.12 -6.35 15.72
CA GLN A 159 3.98 -5.50 15.33
C GLN A 159 3.91 -5.30 13.81
N GLN A 160 5.06 -5.06 13.15
CA GLN A 160 5.10 -4.89 11.71
C GLN A 160 4.73 -6.17 10.96
N ARG A 161 5.16 -7.34 11.45
CA ARG A 161 4.73 -8.63 10.89
C ARG A 161 3.22 -8.83 10.99
N VAL A 162 2.62 -8.50 12.13
CA VAL A 162 1.16 -8.52 12.30
C VAL A 162 0.47 -7.53 11.36
N ALA A 163 1.01 -6.31 11.19
CA ALA A 163 0.47 -5.31 10.27
C ALA A 163 0.55 -5.78 8.80
N ILE A 164 1.64 -6.45 8.41
CA ILE A 164 1.77 -7.07 7.08
C ILE A 164 0.75 -8.18 6.90
N ALA A 165 0.62 -9.12 7.86
CA ALA A 165 -0.40 -10.16 7.79
C ALA A 165 -1.81 -9.58 7.63
N ARG A 166 -2.15 -8.55 8.40
CA ARG A 166 -3.43 -7.83 8.28
C ARG A 166 -3.62 -7.21 6.90
N ALA A 167 -2.58 -6.60 6.34
CA ALA A 167 -2.64 -5.96 5.03
C ALA A 167 -2.90 -6.95 3.89
N PHE A 168 -2.41 -8.18 4.01
CA PHE A 168 -2.61 -9.25 3.03
C PHE A 168 -3.84 -10.14 3.31
N ALA A 169 -4.54 -9.93 4.42
CA ALA A 169 -5.63 -10.81 4.86
C ALA A 169 -6.73 -10.97 3.81
N THR A 170 -7.16 -9.87 3.19
CA THR A 170 -8.21 -9.87 2.15
C THR A 170 -7.69 -10.12 0.74
N GLU A 171 -6.44 -10.56 0.57
CA GLU A 171 -5.78 -10.74 -0.73
C GLU A 171 -5.93 -9.50 -1.65
N PRO A 172 -5.45 -8.34 -1.21
CA PRO A 172 -5.71 -7.07 -1.89
C PRO A 172 -5.07 -7.04 -3.29
N ALA A 173 -5.76 -6.38 -4.24
CA ALA A 173 -5.20 -6.13 -5.57
C ALA A 173 -4.06 -5.11 -5.53
N VAL A 174 -4.09 -4.20 -4.55
CA VAL A 174 -3.07 -3.14 -4.35
C VAL A 174 -2.63 -3.11 -2.90
N LEU A 175 -1.33 -3.07 -2.68
CA LEU A 175 -0.72 -2.83 -1.38
C LEU A 175 -0.04 -1.46 -1.37
N PHE A 176 -0.46 -0.60 -0.46
CA PHE A 176 0.23 0.65 -0.17
C PHE A 176 1.11 0.48 1.08
N ALA A 177 2.39 0.79 0.97
CA ALA A 177 3.35 0.74 2.07
C ALA A 177 4.00 2.11 2.26
N ASP A 178 3.75 2.77 3.39
CA ASP A 178 4.31 4.08 3.74
C ASP A 178 5.40 3.89 4.80
N GLU A 179 6.66 4.05 4.37
CA GLU A 179 7.86 3.92 5.22
C GLU A 179 7.84 2.65 6.11
N PRO A 180 7.65 1.44 5.53
CA PRO A 180 7.30 0.23 6.30
C PRO A 180 8.35 -0.21 7.33
N THR A 181 9.56 0.36 7.30
CA THR A 181 10.69 0.05 8.21
C THR A 181 11.19 1.24 8.99
N GLY A 182 10.56 2.41 8.84
CA GLY A 182 11.06 3.67 9.42
C GLY A 182 11.17 3.70 10.95
N ASN A 183 10.50 2.79 11.65
CA ASN A 183 10.53 2.66 13.12
C ASN A 183 11.30 1.41 13.60
N LEU A 184 12.08 0.76 12.72
CA LEU A 184 12.78 -0.48 13.01
C LEU A 184 14.30 -0.28 12.94
N ASP A 185 15.05 -1.09 13.67
CA ASP A 185 16.47 -1.20 13.44
C ASP A 185 16.75 -1.82 12.06
N ARG A 186 17.92 -1.56 11.51
CA ARG A 186 18.30 -1.97 10.15
C ARG A 186 18.12 -3.47 9.90
N HIS A 187 18.58 -4.32 10.79
CA HIS A 187 18.52 -5.77 10.60
C HIS A 187 17.09 -6.32 10.62
N THR A 188 16.27 -5.81 11.56
CA THR A 188 14.83 -6.11 11.59
C THR A 188 14.14 -5.58 10.35
N GLY A 189 14.47 -4.35 9.91
CA GLY A 189 13.95 -3.74 8.70
C GLY A 189 14.18 -4.58 7.46
N GLU A 190 15.40 -5.04 7.22
CA GLU A 190 15.77 -5.91 6.09
C GLU A 190 14.87 -7.16 6.02
N ARG A 191 14.69 -7.86 7.15
CA ARG A 191 13.81 -9.04 7.23
C ARG A 191 12.32 -8.73 6.97
N ILE A 192 11.86 -7.58 7.42
CA ILE A 192 10.48 -7.12 7.18
C ILE A 192 10.26 -6.83 5.70
N ILE A 193 11.25 -6.23 5.04
CA ILE A 193 11.19 -5.95 3.61
C ILE A 193 11.22 -7.24 2.79
N ASP A 194 12.08 -8.19 3.14
CA ASP A 194 12.10 -9.50 2.46
C ASP A 194 10.74 -10.17 2.55
N LEU A 195 10.16 -10.22 3.75
CA LEU A 195 8.82 -10.77 3.97
C LEU A 195 7.75 -10.06 3.13
N LEU A 196 7.79 -8.72 3.09
CA LEU A 196 6.83 -7.92 2.32
C LEU A 196 6.89 -8.24 0.83
N PHE A 197 8.11 -8.27 0.25
CA PHE A 197 8.30 -8.57 -1.17
C PHE A 197 7.99 -10.02 -1.52
N ASP A 198 8.31 -10.98 -0.63
CA ASP A 198 7.98 -12.39 -0.83
C ASP A 198 6.46 -12.58 -0.87
N LEU A 199 5.72 -12.04 0.10
CA LEU A 199 4.25 -12.11 0.12
C LEU A 199 3.64 -11.38 -1.09
N ASN A 200 4.20 -10.23 -1.48
CA ASN A 200 3.73 -9.47 -2.63
C ASN A 200 3.87 -10.28 -3.93
N ARG A 201 5.02 -10.92 -4.13
CA ARG A 201 5.30 -11.78 -5.28
C ARG A 201 4.37 -13.01 -5.31
N ASP A 202 4.20 -13.69 -4.16
CA ASP A 202 3.36 -14.88 -4.04
C ASP A 202 1.89 -14.59 -4.39
N LYS A 203 1.38 -13.43 -3.97
CA LYS A 203 -0.01 -13.03 -4.21
C LYS A 203 -0.21 -12.27 -5.54
N GLY A 204 0.85 -11.83 -6.18
CA GLY A 204 0.79 -11.04 -7.41
C GLY A 204 0.10 -9.68 -7.21
N THR A 205 0.28 -9.07 -6.04
CA THR A 205 -0.32 -7.79 -5.67
C THR A 205 0.44 -6.63 -6.30
N THR A 206 -0.23 -5.58 -6.75
CA THR A 206 0.41 -4.32 -7.16
C THR A 206 0.94 -3.60 -5.93
N LEU A 207 2.22 -3.21 -5.92
CA LEU A 207 2.86 -2.56 -4.77
C LEU A 207 3.15 -1.09 -5.04
N VAL A 208 2.68 -0.20 -4.16
CA VAL A 208 3.09 1.21 -4.11
C VAL A 208 3.83 1.44 -2.79
N LEU A 209 5.14 1.57 -2.88
CA LEU A 209 6.04 1.75 -1.75
C LEU A 209 6.49 3.21 -1.65
N VAL A 210 6.18 3.87 -0.55
CA VAL A 210 6.72 5.19 -0.22
C VAL A 210 7.91 5.01 0.69
N THR A 211 9.06 5.57 0.32
CA THR A 211 10.28 5.52 1.13
C THR A 211 11.24 6.65 0.80
N HIS A 212 12.13 6.98 1.72
CA HIS A 212 13.30 7.81 1.49
C HIS A 212 14.60 6.98 1.35
N ASP A 213 14.52 5.66 1.54
CA ASP A 213 15.65 4.74 1.38
C ASP A 213 15.76 4.30 -0.10
N GLU A 214 16.84 4.74 -0.75
CA GLU A 214 17.08 4.43 -2.16
C GLU A 214 17.44 2.95 -2.39
N GLN A 215 18.01 2.25 -1.40
CA GLN A 215 18.29 0.81 -1.51
C GLN A 215 16.99 0.01 -1.52
N LEU A 216 16.05 0.41 -0.65
CA LEU A 216 14.73 -0.19 -0.62
C LEU A 216 13.93 0.13 -1.89
N ALA A 217 13.98 1.37 -2.36
CA ALA A 217 13.33 1.78 -3.60
C ALA A 217 13.84 1.00 -4.82
N GLY A 218 15.13 0.69 -4.86
CA GLY A 218 15.77 -0.10 -5.93
C GLY A 218 15.28 -1.56 -6.03
N ARG A 219 14.49 -2.05 -5.06
CA ARG A 219 13.84 -3.38 -5.12
C ARG A 219 12.53 -3.37 -5.92
N CYS A 220 11.98 -2.20 -6.19
CA CYS A 220 10.81 -2.06 -7.04
C CYS A 220 11.19 -2.00 -8.52
N GLU A 221 10.28 -2.43 -9.39
CA GLU A 221 10.46 -2.41 -10.87
C GLU A 221 10.52 -0.99 -11.43
N ARG A 222 9.94 -0.02 -10.72
CA ARG A 222 9.82 1.38 -11.17
C ARG A 222 10.03 2.35 -10.02
N LEU A 223 10.69 3.45 -10.32
CA LEU A 223 10.99 4.51 -9.37
C LEU A 223 10.37 5.83 -9.86
N VAL A 224 9.52 6.41 -9.02
CA VAL A 224 8.91 7.73 -9.21
C VAL A 224 9.49 8.68 -8.18
N ARG A 225 10.16 9.75 -8.64
CA ARG A 225 10.75 10.76 -7.75
C ARG A 225 9.82 11.96 -7.63
N LEU A 226 9.47 12.27 -6.37
CA LEU A 226 8.62 13.39 -6.03
C LEU A 226 9.44 14.50 -5.36
N GLU A 227 9.39 15.71 -5.93
CA GLU A 227 10.03 16.91 -5.37
C GLU A 227 9.03 18.06 -5.38
N SER A 228 8.88 18.74 -4.23
CA SER A 228 7.98 19.89 -4.07
C SER A 228 6.58 19.66 -4.66
N GLY A 229 6.02 18.49 -4.42
CA GLY A 229 4.67 18.13 -4.86
C GLY A 229 4.54 17.77 -6.34
N ARG A 230 5.64 17.57 -7.09
CA ARG A 230 5.65 17.25 -8.53
C ARG A 230 6.45 15.99 -8.80
N VAL A 231 6.05 15.22 -9.80
CA VAL A 231 6.88 14.13 -10.32
C VAL A 231 7.98 14.75 -11.20
N VAL A 232 9.24 14.55 -10.78
CA VAL A 232 10.41 15.08 -11.50
C VAL A 232 11.17 13.99 -12.26
N ALA A 233 10.96 12.71 -11.89
CA ALA A 233 11.48 11.57 -12.62
C ALA A 233 10.53 10.38 -12.46
N ASP A 234 10.43 9.60 -13.52
CA ASP A 234 9.64 8.36 -13.58
C ASP A 234 10.40 7.40 -14.50
N SER A 235 11.01 6.39 -13.92
CA SER A 235 11.89 5.48 -14.64
C SER A 235 11.74 4.05 -14.13
N ARG A 236 11.74 3.08 -15.03
CA ARG A 236 11.88 1.68 -14.65
C ARG A 236 13.28 1.44 -14.10
N THR A 237 13.37 0.72 -13.00
CA THR A 237 14.64 0.21 -12.49
C THR A 237 15.13 -0.90 -13.43
N ALA A 238 16.46 -1.02 -13.61
CA ALA A 238 17.00 -2.16 -14.34
C ALA A 238 16.62 -3.45 -13.59
N GLU A 239 16.14 -4.47 -14.30
CA GLU A 239 15.88 -5.78 -13.68
C GLU A 239 17.14 -6.22 -12.90
N PRO A 240 16.98 -6.66 -11.64
CA PRO A 240 18.10 -7.26 -10.92
C PRO A 240 18.54 -8.53 -11.69
N ALA A 241 19.81 -8.57 -12.02
CA ALA A 241 20.45 -9.67 -12.76
C ALA A 241 20.41 -10.98 -11.96
#